data_8eace2e10ea740d11b4ac3a49726a890
#
_entry.id   8eace2e10ea740d11b4ac3a49726a890
#
_cell.length_a   1.000
_cell.length_b   1.000
_cell.length_c   1.000
_cell.angle_alpha   90.00
_cell.angle_beta   90.00
_cell.angle_gamma   90.00
#
_symmetry.space_group_name_H-M   'P 1'
#
loop_
_entity.id
_entity.type
_entity.pdbx_description
1 polymer ?
#
loop_
_entity_poly.entity_id
_entity_poly.type
_entity_poly.pdbx_seq_one_letter_code
_entity_poly.pdbx_strand_id
1 'polypeptide(L)'
;MEMTREQFFNEITELSSRGRHFNVSSSDIGNVNLYLQGCVIKANAEEGINGELNIYKPYTNMEVTIDFDIIEEITKQDNTYTLSFVNGLSDVDIEVIQ
;
A
#
# COMPACT_ATOMS: atom_id res chain seq x y z
N MET A 1 -9.71 -4.88 11.24
CA MET A 1 -8.76 -5.75 11.93
C MET A 1 -7.36 -5.22 11.74
N GLU A 2 -6.65 -5.06 12.83
CA GLU A 2 -5.28 -4.56 12.79
C GLU A 2 -4.31 -5.64 12.36
N MET A 3 -3.31 -5.27 11.57
CA MET A 3 -2.30 -6.18 11.04
C MET A 3 -0.90 -5.72 11.44
N THR A 4 0.03 -6.66 11.53
CA THR A 4 1.44 -6.32 11.65
C THR A 4 2.01 -6.00 10.26
N ARG A 5 3.15 -5.31 10.22
CA ARG A 5 3.84 -5.04 8.95
C ARG A 5 4.22 -6.33 8.25
N GLU A 6 4.64 -7.34 9.02
CA GLU A 6 5.02 -8.63 8.47
C GLU A 6 3.82 -9.34 7.81
N GLN A 7 2.67 -9.34 8.49
CA GLN A 7 1.45 -9.92 7.93
C GLN A 7 1.06 -9.21 6.64
N PHE A 8 1.08 -7.90 6.64
CA PHE A 8 0.76 -7.10 5.47
C PHE A 8 1.73 -7.38 4.32
N PHE A 9 3.04 -7.40 4.60
CA PHE A 9 4.05 -7.72 3.62
C PHE A 9 3.78 -9.07 2.96
N ASN A 10 3.50 -10.09 3.78
CA ASN A 10 3.27 -11.44 3.29
C ASN A 10 2.01 -11.52 2.41
N GLU A 11 0.93 -10.85 2.82
CA GLU A 11 -0.32 -10.85 2.05
C GLU A 11 -0.14 -10.11 0.72
N ILE A 12 0.49 -8.96 0.73
CA ILE A 12 0.72 -8.19 -0.51
C ILE A 12 1.62 -8.95 -1.45
N THR A 13 2.68 -9.57 -0.94
CA THR A 13 3.59 -10.37 -1.76
C THR A 13 2.86 -11.54 -2.41
N GLU A 14 2.02 -12.23 -1.66
CA GLU A 14 1.24 -13.34 -2.20
C GLU A 14 0.26 -12.88 -3.27
N LEU A 15 -0.49 -11.81 -3.02
CA LEU A 15 -1.44 -11.27 -3.98
C LEU A 15 -0.75 -10.83 -5.26
N SER A 16 0.39 -10.16 -5.13
CA SER A 16 1.17 -9.72 -6.29
C SER A 16 1.70 -10.90 -7.09
N SER A 17 2.11 -11.97 -6.43
CA SER A 17 2.59 -13.17 -7.11
C SER A 17 1.48 -13.88 -7.90
N ARG A 18 0.22 -13.65 -7.52
CA ARG A 18 -0.94 -14.18 -8.23
C ARG A 18 -1.42 -13.27 -9.35
N GLY A 19 -0.71 -12.18 -9.61
CA GLY A 19 -1.09 -11.22 -10.65
C GLY A 19 -2.25 -10.31 -10.27
N ARG A 20 -2.53 -10.16 -8.99
CA ARG A 20 -3.59 -9.24 -8.54
C ARG A 20 -3.16 -7.81 -8.71
N HIS A 21 -4.13 -6.97 -9.00
CA HIS A 21 -3.93 -5.53 -9.12
C HIS A 21 -4.61 -4.81 -7.96
N PHE A 22 -4.28 -3.54 -7.82
CA PHE A 22 -4.74 -2.75 -6.67
C PHE A 22 -5.20 -1.37 -7.12
N ASN A 23 -6.21 -0.86 -6.43
CA ASN A 23 -6.56 0.55 -6.51
C ASN A 23 -6.00 1.22 -5.26
N VAL A 24 -5.27 2.30 -5.45
CA VAL A 24 -4.62 3.03 -4.36
C VAL A 24 -5.20 4.42 -4.31
N SER A 25 -5.69 4.82 -3.14
CA SER A 25 -6.25 6.14 -2.94
C SER A 25 -5.73 6.75 -1.67
N SER A 26 -5.60 8.07 -1.68
CA SER A 26 -5.23 8.85 -0.50
C SER A 26 -6.01 10.14 -0.54
N SER A 27 -6.70 10.46 0.55
CA SER A 27 -7.35 11.75 0.69
C SER A 27 -6.39 12.66 1.42
N ASP A 28 -5.96 13.73 0.75
CA ASP A 28 -5.08 14.70 1.37
C ASP A 28 -5.88 15.79 2.08
N ILE A 29 -5.21 16.43 3.03
CA ILE A 29 -5.79 17.56 3.74
C ILE A 29 -5.88 18.71 2.75
N GLY A 30 -7.12 19.08 2.41
CA GLY A 30 -7.35 20.23 1.57
C GLY A 30 -7.93 19.84 0.25
N ASN A 31 -7.82 19.33 -0.68
CA ASN A 31 -8.57 19.09 -1.92
C ASN A 31 -7.84 18.22 -2.95
N VAL A 32 -6.67 17.71 -2.62
CA VAL A 32 -5.94 16.85 -3.55
C VAL A 32 -6.12 15.41 -3.12
N ASN A 33 -6.86 14.65 -3.94
CA ASN A 33 -7.01 13.23 -3.72
C ASN A 33 -6.14 12.49 -4.74
N LEU A 34 -5.34 11.58 -4.25
CA LEU A 34 -4.61 10.66 -5.13
C LEU A 34 -5.49 9.44 -5.37
N TYR A 35 -5.70 9.08 -6.63
CA TYR A 35 -6.41 7.86 -6.97
C TYR A 35 -5.76 7.19 -8.17
N LEU A 36 -5.20 6.01 -7.95
CA LEU A 36 -4.53 5.22 -8.98
C LEU A 36 -5.26 3.89 -9.12
N GLN A 37 -5.74 3.60 -10.31
CA GLN A 37 -6.44 2.35 -10.61
C GLN A 37 -5.51 1.36 -11.31
N GLY A 38 -5.67 0.08 -10.96
CA GLY A 38 -4.97 -0.98 -11.66
C GLY A 38 -3.47 -0.99 -11.44
N CYS A 39 -3.04 -0.66 -10.22
CA CYS A 39 -1.62 -0.63 -9.89
C CYS A 39 -1.07 -2.00 -9.57
N VAL A 40 0.23 -2.15 -9.74
CA VAL A 40 1.01 -3.27 -9.26
C VAL A 40 1.78 -2.82 -8.02
N ILE A 41 1.83 -3.66 -7.02
CA ILE A 41 2.56 -3.36 -5.79
C ILE A 41 3.65 -4.40 -5.60
N LYS A 42 4.88 -3.93 -5.40
CA LYS A 42 6.00 -4.76 -4.99
C LYS A 42 6.38 -4.39 -3.57
N ALA A 43 6.44 -5.38 -2.71
CA ALA A 43 6.92 -5.20 -1.35
C ALA A 43 8.35 -5.71 -1.29
N ASN A 44 9.29 -4.81 -1.03
CA ASN A 44 10.69 -5.14 -0.88
C ASN A 44 11.06 -4.96 0.58
N ALA A 45 11.29 -6.05 1.28
CA ALA A 45 11.70 -5.99 2.67
C ALA A 45 13.02 -6.73 2.86
N GLU A 46 13.95 -6.08 3.52
CA GLU A 46 15.11 -6.74 4.07
C GLU A 46 14.78 -7.17 5.49
N GLU A 47 14.94 -8.44 5.78
CA GLU A 47 14.71 -9.02 7.10
C GLU A 47 13.25 -8.88 7.60
N GLY A 48 12.30 -8.64 6.69
CA GLY A 48 10.87 -8.66 7.01
C GLY A 48 10.34 -7.47 7.79
N ILE A 49 11.19 -6.53 8.18
CA ILE A 49 10.78 -5.41 9.03
C ILE A 49 11.06 -4.07 8.36
N ASN A 50 12.23 -3.95 7.75
CA ASN A 50 12.64 -2.74 7.05
C ASN A 50 12.47 -2.94 5.56
N GLY A 51 11.81 -2.01 4.91
CA GLY A 51 11.61 -2.13 3.48
C GLY A 51 10.71 -1.05 2.97
N GLU A 52 10.23 -1.26 1.78
CA GLU A 52 9.39 -0.30 1.12
C GLU A 52 8.35 -0.97 0.24
N LEU A 53 7.24 -0.28 0.05
CA LEU A 53 6.25 -0.63 -0.95
C LEU A 53 6.50 0.20 -2.19
N ASN A 54 6.64 -0.45 -3.32
CA ASN A 54 6.71 0.22 -4.60
C ASN A 54 5.38 0.02 -5.31
N ILE A 55 4.64 1.09 -5.49
CA ILE A 55 3.35 1.10 -6.15
C ILE A 55 3.54 1.75 -7.49
N TYR A 56 3.26 1.03 -8.57
CA TYR A 56 3.43 1.59 -9.90
C TYR A 56 2.27 1.21 -10.80
N LYS A 57 1.96 2.10 -11.72
CA LYS A 57 0.92 1.86 -12.71
C LYS A 57 1.58 1.35 -13.99
N PRO A 58 1.23 0.13 -14.46
CA PRO A 58 1.82 -0.44 -15.67
C PRO A 58 1.67 0.48 -16.87
N TYR A 59 2.67 0.49 -17.72
CA TYR A 59 2.70 1.27 -18.96
C TYR A 59 2.71 2.78 -18.77
N THR A 60 3.04 3.23 -17.57
CA THR A 60 3.21 4.66 -17.25
C THR A 60 4.48 4.85 -16.45
N ASN A 61 4.88 6.11 -16.26
CA ASN A 61 6.01 6.45 -15.39
C ASN A 61 5.59 6.75 -13.96
N MET A 62 4.36 6.44 -13.60
CA MET A 62 3.87 6.73 -12.26
C MET A 62 4.33 5.67 -11.28
N GLU A 63 5.02 6.11 -10.26
CA GLU A 63 5.51 5.26 -9.18
C GLU A 63 5.45 6.01 -7.85
N VAL A 64 5.02 5.33 -6.81
CA VAL A 64 5.01 5.84 -5.45
C VAL A 64 5.73 4.84 -4.56
N THR A 65 6.65 5.32 -3.75
CA THR A 65 7.37 4.50 -2.80
C THR A 65 6.97 4.89 -1.39
N ILE A 66 6.60 3.89 -0.58
CA ILE A 66 6.24 4.08 0.82
C ILE A 66 7.18 3.27 1.68
N ASP A 67 7.91 3.94 2.58
CA ASP A 67 8.78 3.26 3.54
C ASP A 67 7.96 2.61 4.65
N PHE A 68 8.30 1.38 5.01
CA PHE A 68 7.64 0.70 6.11
C PHE A 68 7.84 1.41 7.45
N ASP A 69 8.97 2.12 7.61
CA ASP A 69 9.30 2.79 8.85
C ASP A 69 8.30 3.87 9.25
N ILE A 70 7.65 4.50 8.29
CA ILE A 70 6.69 5.57 8.56
C ILE A 70 5.26 5.07 8.71
N ILE A 71 5.03 3.79 8.51
CA ILE A 71 3.70 3.20 8.70
C ILE A 71 3.49 2.94 10.19
N GLU A 72 2.52 3.61 10.77
CA GLU A 72 2.18 3.46 12.18
C GLU A 72 1.20 2.32 12.42
N GLU A 73 0.17 2.23 11.61
CA GLU A 73 -0.88 1.26 11.79
C GLU A 73 -1.38 0.76 10.43
N ILE A 74 -1.71 -0.52 10.38
CA ILE A 74 -2.28 -1.14 9.20
C ILE A 74 -3.55 -1.85 9.62
N THR A 75 -4.67 -1.52 8.97
CA THR A 75 -5.93 -2.20 9.20
C THR A 75 -6.43 -2.81 7.91
N LYS A 76 -7.21 -3.87 8.02
CA LYS A 76 -7.82 -4.52 6.87
C LYS A 76 -9.31 -4.64 7.11
N GLN A 77 -10.10 -4.22 6.14
CA GLN A 77 -11.54 -4.39 6.14
C GLN A 77 -11.95 -4.88 4.75
N ASP A 78 -12.55 -6.06 4.69
CA ASP A 78 -12.90 -6.73 3.44
C ASP A 78 -11.66 -6.89 2.55
N ASN A 79 -11.62 -6.24 1.41
CA ASN A 79 -10.50 -6.31 0.48
C ASN A 79 -9.65 -5.02 0.47
N THR A 80 -9.78 -4.20 1.49
CA THR A 80 -9.09 -2.91 1.56
C THR A 80 -8.15 -2.85 2.75
N TYR A 81 -6.91 -2.47 2.49
CA TYR A 81 -5.92 -2.19 3.52
C TYR A 81 -5.80 -0.69 3.70
N THR A 82 -5.81 -0.23 4.94
CA THR A 82 -5.61 1.19 5.26
C THR A 82 -4.31 1.35 6.01
N LEU A 83 -3.43 2.18 5.47
CA LEU A 83 -2.14 2.49 6.07
C LEU A 83 -2.20 3.87 6.72
N SER A 84 -1.89 3.94 8.00
CA SER A 84 -1.78 5.19 8.74
C SER A 84 -0.31 5.48 9.02
N PHE A 85 0.07 6.75 9.02
CA PHE A 85 1.47 7.15 9.08
C PHE A 85 1.80 7.94 10.34
N VAL A 86 3.05 7.83 10.80
CA VAL A 86 3.50 8.40 12.08
C VAL A 86 3.53 9.92 12.11
N ASN A 87 3.67 10.58 10.98
CA ASN A 87 3.87 12.04 10.91
C ASN A 87 2.62 12.78 10.45
N GLY A 88 1.45 12.24 10.71
CA GLY A 88 0.19 12.92 10.40
C GLY A 88 -0.14 13.05 8.93
N LEU A 89 0.54 12.32 8.08
CA LEU A 89 0.20 12.24 6.67
C LEU A 89 -1.14 11.55 6.49
N SER A 90 -1.84 11.87 5.42
CA SER A 90 -3.14 11.25 5.12
C SER A 90 -3.01 9.74 4.96
N ASP A 91 -4.04 9.03 5.39
CA ASP A 91 -4.09 7.58 5.24
C ASP A 91 -4.09 7.19 3.77
N VAL A 92 -3.53 6.02 3.49
CA VAL A 92 -3.54 5.44 2.14
C VAL A 92 -4.37 4.17 2.18
N ASP A 93 -5.35 4.09 1.29
CA ASP A 93 -6.19 2.90 1.13
C ASP A 93 -5.73 2.11 -0.10
N ILE A 94 -5.54 0.82 0.10
CA ILE A 94 -5.14 -0.11 -0.96
C ILE A 94 -6.24 -1.15 -1.09
N GLU A 95 -6.97 -1.09 -2.19
CA GLU A 95 -8.05 -2.03 -2.48
C GLU A 95 -7.56 -3.10 -3.45
N VAL A 96 -7.80 -4.36 -3.10
CA VAL A 96 -7.44 -5.48 -3.98
C VAL A 96 -8.53 -5.63 -5.03
N ILE A 97 -8.13 -5.64 -6.29
CA ILE A 97 -9.04 -5.88 -7.41
C ILE A 97 -8.61 -7.13 -8.18
N GLN A 98 -9.53 -7.64 -8.91
CA GLN A 98 -9.25 -8.84 -9.71
C GLN A 98 -8.58 -8.51 -11.03
#